data_5d3832476fca1a033995462abb866a54
#
_entry.id   5d3832476fca1a033995462abb866a54
#
_cell.length_a   1.000
_cell.length_b   1.000
_cell.length_c   1.000
_cell.angle_alpha   90.00
_cell.angle_beta   90.00
_cell.angle_gamma   90.00
#
_symmetry.space_group_name_H-M   'P 1'
#
loop_
_entity.id
_entity.type
_entity.pdbx_description
1 polymer ?
#
loop_
_entity_poly.entity_id
_entity_poly.type
_entity_poly.pdbx_seq_one_letter_code
_entity_poly.pdbx_strand_id
1 'polypeptide(L)'
;MKAILGQEELKVSQLEEVEVLYKQPVFGIYERNGRVYTEIIPDCERKTLRAIITGRIDLESTIYSDSCSGYSGLVDVGYDKHFRINHKKDEFSNRKGIHINGIEAFWSYTKRRLTKFNGVKKNFHLHLKECEARCNKSPKRLESELLRLLKY
;
A
#
# COMPACT_ATOMS: atom_id res chain seq x y z
N MET A 1 -15.18 8.01 -0.20
CA MET A 1 -14.26 6.92 -0.62
C MET A 1 -14.09 5.92 0.54
N LYS A 2 -13.82 4.65 0.27
CA LYS A 2 -13.41 3.67 1.28
C LYS A 2 -11.93 3.37 1.08
N ALA A 3 -11.09 3.81 1.99
CA ALA A 3 -9.65 3.64 1.94
C ALA A 3 -9.20 2.56 2.93
N ILE A 4 -8.28 1.70 2.50
CA ILE A 4 -7.65 0.68 3.31
C ILE A 4 -6.17 1.03 3.38
N LEU A 5 -5.65 1.17 4.59
CA LEU A 5 -4.26 1.51 4.85
C LEU A 5 -3.46 0.25 5.16
N GLY A 6 -2.25 0.21 4.69
CA GLY A 6 -1.30 -0.83 5.02
C GLY A 6 0.13 -0.34 4.83
N GLN A 7 1.04 -0.94 5.58
CA GLN A 7 2.48 -0.71 5.46
C GLN A 7 3.18 -2.06 5.34
N GLU A 8 4.31 -2.06 4.66
CA GLU A 8 5.09 -3.26 4.43
C GLU A 8 6.57 -2.94 4.31
N GLU A 9 7.40 -3.83 4.82
CA GLU A 9 8.84 -3.78 4.61
C GLU A 9 9.23 -4.64 3.43
N LEU A 10 9.68 -4.03 2.36
CA LEU A 10 10.09 -4.71 1.14
C LEU A 10 11.62 -4.79 1.05
N LYS A 11 12.13 -5.93 0.58
CA LYS A 11 13.57 -6.14 0.42
C LYS A 11 14.09 -5.32 -0.76
N VAL A 12 15.09 -4.50 -0.49
CA VAL A 12 15.83 -3.70 -1.47
C VAL A 12 17.31 -4.01 -1.32
N SER A 13 18.04 -4.15 -2.41
CA SER A 13 19.50 -4.29 -2.38
C SER A 13 20.17 -2.97 -2.74
N GLN A 14 21.14 -2.54 -1.94
CA GLN A 14 22.05 -1.45 -2.30
C GLN A 14 23.25 -1.99 -3.10
N LEU A 15 23.68 -1.20 -4.07
CA LEU A 15 24.92 -1.45 -4.80
C LEU A 15 26.08 -0.88 -3.99
N GLU A 16 27.00 -1.74 -3.61
CA GLU A 16 28.46 -1.64 -3.64
C GLU A 16 29.08 -2.62 -2.62
N GLU A 17 29.90 -3.53 -3.10
CA GLU A 17 30.84 -4.47 -2.46
C GLU A 17 30.34 -5.44 -1.37
N VAL A 18 29.24 -5.16 -0.68
CA VAL A 18 28.57 -6.12 0.21
C VAL A 18 27.07 -6.06 -0.08
N GLU A 19 26.47 -7.17 -0.45
CA GLU A 19 25.01 -7.28 -0.62
C GLU A 19 24.30 -7.12 0.75
N VAL A 20 24.13 -5.89 1.20
CA VAL A 20 23.32 -5.59 2.36
C VAL A 20 21.87 -5.49 1.89
N LEU A 21 21.12 -6.56 2.09
CA LEU A 21 19.67 -6.53 1.96
C LEU A 21 19.09 -5.78 3.15
N TYR A 22 18.57 -4.59 2.95
CA TYR A 22 17.82 -3.87 3.97
C TYR A 22 16.32 -3.86 3.64
N LYS A 23 15.52 -3.73 4.67
CA LYS A 23 14.07 -3.63 4.54
C LYS A 23 13.68 -2.17 4.36
N GLN A 24 13.02 -1.85 3.27
CA GLN A 24 12.52 -0.52 2.98
C GLN A 24 11.05 -0.42 3.38
N PRO A 25 10.68 0.43 4.34
CA PRO A 25 9.30 0.66 4.67
C PRO A 25 8.55 1.31 3.50
N VAL A 26 7.39 0.76 3.19
CA VAL A 26 6.49 1.27 2.15
C VAL A 26 5.09 1.39 2.74
N PHE A 27 4.50 2.55 2.59
CA PHE A 27 3.12 2.81 2.94
C PHE A 27 2.20 2.61 1.73
N GLY A 28 1.02 2.07 1.94
CA GLY A 28 0.03 1.86 0.89
C GLY A 28 -1.37 2.30 1.26
N ILE A 29 -2.06 2.89 0.30
CA ILE A 29 -3.47 3.23 0.35
C ILE A 29 -4.17 2.42 -0.75
N TYR A 30 -5.13 1.59 -0.37
CA TYR A 30 -5.95 0.81 -1.29
C TYR A 30 -7.37 1.37 -1.30
N GLU A 31 -7.79 1.94 -2.41
CA GLU A 31 -9.17 2.32 -2.65
C GLU A 31 -9.98 1.05 -2.99
N ARG A 32 -11.03 0.77 -2.24
CA ARG A 32 -11.84 -0.45 -2.46
C ARG A 32 -12.42 -0.46 -3.87
N ASN A 33 -12.11 -1.52 -4.63
CA ASN A 33 -12.43 -1.70 -6.06
C ASN A 33 -11.79 -0.64 -6.99
N GLY A 34 -10.81 0.08 -6.51
CA GLY A 34 -10.15 1.16 -7.21
C GLY A 34 -8.65 0.97 -7.36
N ARG A 35 -7.94 2.05 -7.11
CA ARG A 35 -6.51 2.17 -7.29
C ARG A 35 -5.76 1.80 -6.01
N VAL A 36 -4.48 1.46 -6.20
CA VAL A 36 -3.51 1.44 -5.11
C VAL A 36 -2.56 2.61 -5.29
N TYR A 37 -2.21 3.24 -4.20
CA TYR A 37 -1.13 4.21 -4.11
C TYR A 37 -0.10 3.69 -3.13
N THR A 38 1.18 3.74 -3.49
CA THR A 38 2.30 3.39 -2.59
C THR A 38 3.29 4.52 -2.49
N GLU A 39 3.89 4.66 -1.31
CA GLU A 39 4.94 5.63 -1.04
C GLU A 39 6.04 5.00 -0.20
N ILE A 40 7.29 5.23 -0.59
CA ILE A 40 8.47 4.85 0.19
C ILE A 40 8.56 5.86 1.34
N ILE A 41 8.63 5.35 2.55
CA ILE A 41 8.64 6.17 3.76
C ILE A 41 9.93 5.94 4.57
N PRO A 42 10.42 6.95 5.28
CA PRO A 42 11.60 6.80 6.13
C PRO A 42 11.29 5.96 7.38
N ASP A 43 10.08 6.06 7.89
CA ASP A 43 9.62 5.40 9.11
C ASP A 43 8.10 5.19 9.08
N CYS A 44 7.59 4.41 10.05
CA CYS A 44 6.17 4.17 10.24
C CYS A 44 5.59 5.01 11.40
N GLU A 45 6.20 6.16 11.68
CA GLU A 45 5.73 7.05 12.73
C GLU A 45 4.41 7.72 12.37
N ARG A 46 3.66 8.06 13.43
CA ARG A 46 2.36 8.74 13.28
C ARG A 46 2.46 10.01 12.45
N LYS A 47 3.51 10.81 12.64
CA LYS A 47 3.70 12.08 11.93
C LYS A 47 3.86 11.88 10.43
N THR A 48 4.69 10.91 10.04
CA THR A 48 4.96 10.55 8.65
C THR A 48 3.69 10.04 7.96
N LEU A 49 3.02 9.06 8.56
CA LEU A 49 1.81 8.47 7.99
C LEU A 49 0.65 9.48 7.92
N ARG A 50 0.48 10.30 8.95
CA ARG A 50 -0.56 11.33 9.00
C ARG A 50 -0.41 12.36 7.88
N ALA A 51 0.82 12.83 7.59
CA ALA A 51 1.06 13.77 6.50
C ALA A 51 0.63 13.21 5.13
N ILE A 52 0.92 11.93 4.86
CA ILE A 52 0.54 11.28 3.62
C ILE A 52 -0.99 11.08 3.56
N ILE A 53 -1.59 10.60 4.65
CA ILE A 53 -3.04 10.34 4.72
C ILE A 53 -3.82 11.62 4.49
N THR A 54 -3.50 12.70 5.18
CA THR A 54 -4.19 14.00 5.04
C THR A 54 -3.99 14.63 3.66
N GLY A 55 -2.88 14.36 2.99
CA GLY A 55 -2.63 14.83 1.63
C GLY A 55 -3.29 14.01 0.52
N ARG A 56 -3.85 12.81 0.83
CA ARG A 56 -4.31 11.85 -0.17
C ARG A 56 -5.75 11.36 0.02
N ILE A 57 -6.28 11.47 1.20
CA ILE A 57 -7.59 10.92 1.56
C ILE A 57 -8.49 12.06 2.03
N ASP A 58 -9.66 12.21 1.43
CA ASP A 58 -10.65 13.18 1.84
C ASP A 58 -11.20 12.84 3.24
N LEU A 59 -11.47 13.87 4.04
CA LEU A 59 -11.97 13.70 5.42
C LEU A 59 -13.28 12.89 5.51
N GLU A 60 -14.15 13.01 4.51
CA GLU A 60 -15.40 12.25 4.42
C GLU A 60 -15.22 10.75 4.15
N SER A 61 -13.98 10.33 3.92
CA SER A 61 -13.67 8.94 3.59
C SER A 61 -13.81 8.03 4.79
N THR A 62 -14.21 6.79 4.54
CA THR A 62 -14.15 5.72 5.55
C THR A 62 -12.81 5.03 5.46
N ILE A 63 -12.04 5.04 6.54
CA ILE A 63 -10.70 4.46 6.63
C ILE A 63 -10.75 3.13 7.39
N TYR A 64 -10.07 2.13 6.85
CA TYR A 64 -9.83 0.84 7.50
C TYR A 64 -8.32 0.63 7.63
N SER A 65 -7.84 0.28 8.81
CA SER A 65 -6.42 -0.01 9.05
C SER A 65 -6.26 -1.21 9.98
N ASP A 66 -5.06 -1.75 10.03
CA ASP A 66 -4.66 -2.66 11.11
C ASP A 66 -4.53 -1.90 12.45
N SER A 67 -4.10 -2.62 13.50
CA SER A 67 -3.93 -2.05 14.84
C SER A 67 -2.61 -1.33 15.05
N CYS A 68 -1.85 -1.01 13.99
CA CYS A 68 -0.58 -0.31 14.12
C CYS A 68 -0.74 1.06 14.80
N SER A 69 0.19 1.39 15.70
CA SER A 69 0.17 2.66 16.45
C SER A 69 0.33 3.90 15.57
N GLY A 70 0.97 3.75 14.40
CA GLY A 70 1.13 4.82 13.41
C GLY A 70 -0.19 5.44 12.93
N TYR A 71 -1.30 4.66 13.00
CA TYR A 71 -2.64 5.14 12.65
C TYR A 71 -3.42 5.75 13.82
N SER A 72 -2.79 5.90 14.98
CA SER A 72 -3.45 6.52 16.14
C SER A 72 -3.69 8.01 15.89
N GLY A 73 -4.84 8.51 16.36
CA GLY A 73 -5.16 9.93 16.28
C GLY A 73 -5.63 10.42 14.90
N LEU A 74 -6.05 9.55 13.99
CA LEU A 74 -6.68 9.98 12.73
C LEU A 74 -8.03 10.68 13.00
N VAL A 75 -8.76 10.27 14.03
CA VAL A 75 -10.00 10.92 14.47
C VAL A 75 -9.72 12.36 14.91
N ASP A 76 -8.59 12.60 15.58
CA ASP A 76 -8.20 13.95 16.06
C ASP A 76 -7.95 14.94 14.92
N VAL A 77 -7.79 14.46 13.69
CA VAL A 77 -7.60 15.27 12.47
C VAL A 77 -8.80 15.24 11.54
N GLY A 78 -9.95 14.80 12.02
CA GLY A 78 -11.22 14.90 11.32
C GLY A 78 -11.62 13.64 10.52
N TYR A 79 -10.94 12.49 10.69
CA TYR A 79 -11.37 11.23 10.09
C TYR A 79 -12.31 10.47 11.04
N ASP A 80 -13.55 10.89 11.14
CA ASP A 80 -14.54 10.32 12.07
C ASP A 80 -14.87 8.85 11.80
N LYS A 81 -14.67 8.39 10.57
CA LYS A 81 -14.99 7.02 10.13
C LYS A 81 -13.71 6.18 9.99
N HIS A 82 -12.91 6.08 11.06
CA HIS A 82 -11.72 5.23 11.11
C HIS A 82 -12.00 3.94 11.88
N PHE A 83 -11.87 2.79 11.21
CA PHE A 83 -12.06 1.46 11.76
C PHE A 83 -10.75 0.69 11.81
N ARG A 84 -10.37 0.25 13.00
CA ARG A 84 -9.17 -0.56 13.24
C ARG A 84 -9.53 -2.04 13.32
N ILE A 85 -8.78 -2.87 12.63
CA ILE A 85 -8.98 -4.32 12.57
C ILE A 85 -7.84 -4.99 13.34
N ASN A 86 -8.19 -5.81 14.34
CA ASN A 86 -7.22 -6.54 15.14
C ASN A 86 -7.18 -8.00 14.69
N HIS A 87 -6.12 -8.40 13.98
CA HIS A 87 -5.90 -9.77 13.51
C HIS A 87 -5.74 -10.82 14.63
N LYS A 88 -5.39 -10.39 15.85
CA LYS A 88 -5.16 -11.32 16.97
C LYS A 88 -6.43 -11.86 17.62
N LYS A 89 -7.59 -11.31 17.31
CA LYS A 89 -8.87 -11.65 17.94
C LYS A 89 -9.85 -12.39 17.03
N ASP A 90 -9.39 -13.09 15.99
CA ASP A 90 -10.25 -13.83 15.02
C ASP A 90 -11.43 -13.00 14.47
N GLU A 91 -11.34 -11.68 14.51
CA GLU A 91 -12.33 -10.78 13.93
C GLU A 91 -12.18 -10.71 12.39
N PHE A 92 -11.95 -11.89 11.77
CA PHE A 92 -11.70 -12.03 10.33
C PHE A 92 -12.83 -11.58 9.42
N SER A 93 -14.01 -11.43 9.95
CA SER A 93 -15.11 -10.78 9.26
C SER A 93 -16.19 -10.41 10.27
N ASN A 94 -16.16 -9.19 10.74
CA ASN A 94 -17.39 -8.66 11.25
C ASN A 94 -18.44 -8.78 10.15
N ARG A 95 -19.64 -9.30 10.48
CA ARG A 95 -20.82 -9.45 9.59
C ARG A 95 -21.18 -8.20 8.77
N LYS A 96 -20.41 -7.10 8.89
CA LYS A 96 -20.55 -5.80 8.21
C LYS A 96 -19.55 -5.57 7.05
N GLY A 97 -18.79 -6.59 6.61
CA GLY A 97 -17.86 -6.44 5.47
C GLY A 97 -16.63 -5.55 5.76
N ILE A 98 -16.25 -5.41 7.03
CA ILE A 98 -15.05 -4.69 7.45
C ILE A 98 -13.86 -5.65 7.32
N HIS A 99 -12.98 -5.43 6.34
CA HIS A 99 -11.78 -6.23 6.13
C HIS A 99 -10.70 -5.42 5.41
N ILE A 100 -9.44 -5.79 5.60
CA ILE A 100 -8.27 -5.17 4.96
C ILE A 100 -7.63 -6.07 3.87
N ASN A 101 -8.31 -7.12 3.46
CA ASN A 101 -7.80 -8.14 2.53
C ASN A 101 -7.29 -7.54 1.20
N GLY A 102 -7.83 -6.41 0.75
CA GLY A 102 -7.40 -5.76 -0.49
C GLY A 102 -5.94 -5.32 -0.47
N ILE A 103 -5.53 -4.61 0.58
CA ILE A 103 -4.15 -4.15 0.72
C ILE A 103 -3.21 -5.32 1.02
N GLU A 104 -3.64 -6.32 1.81
CA GLU A 104 -2.85 -7.53 2.08
C GLU A 104 -2.61 -8.35 0.82
N ALA A 105 -3.62 -8.53 0.00
CA ALA A 105 -3.51 -9.20 -1.30
C ALA A 105 -2.54 -8.46 -2.23
N PHE A 106 -2.61 -7.12 -2.24
CA PHE A 106 -1.66 -6.29 -3.00
C PHE A 106 -0.22 -6.48 -2.51
N TRP A 107 0.03 -6.46 -1.20
CA TRP A 107 1.37 -6.68 -0.65
C TRP A 107 1.89 -8.09 -0.95
N SER A 108 1.05 -9.11 -0.84
CA SER A 108 1.41 -10.49 -1.20
C SER A 108 1.78 -10.61 -2.69
N TYR A 109 1.04 -9.96 -3.57
CA TYR A 109 1.34 -9.88 -5.00
C TYR A 109 2.67 -9.16 -5.25
N THR A 110 2.86 -8.00 -4.65
CA THR A 110 4.07 -7.17 -4.80
C THR A 110 5.31 -7.92 -4.34
N LYS A 111 5.27 -8.57 -3.18
CA LYS A 111 6.37 -9.41 -2.67
C LYS A 111 6.76 -10.51 -3.65
N ARG A 112 5.78 -11.29 -4.14
CA ARG A 112 6.04 -12.37 -5.11
C ARG A 112 6.65 -11.85 -6.41
N ARG A 113 6.22 -10.66 -6.86
CA ARG A 113 6.77 -10.05 -8.06
C ARG A 113 8.20 -9.58 -7.85
N LEU A 114 8.48 -8.89 -6.76
CA LEU A 114 9.82 -8.36 -6.45
C LEU A 114 10.85 -9.46 -6.16
N THR A 115 10.41 -10.59 -5.59
CA THR A 115 11.29 -11.75 -5.34
C THR A 115 11.93 -12.29 -6.62
N LYS A 116 11.29 -12.14 -7.78
CA LYS A 116 11.85 -12.56 -9.09
C LYS A 116 13.13 -11.81 -9.47
N PHE A 117 13.40 -10.67 -8.88
CA PHE A 117 14.58 -9.85 -9.12
C PHE A 117 15.73 -10.15 -8.14
N ASN A 118 15.58 -11.13 -7.23
CA ASN A 118 16.57 -11.45 -6.17
C ASN A 118 17.00 -10.21 -5.36
N GLY A 119 16.07 -9.31 -5.11
CA GLY A 119 16.31 -7.97 -4.55
C GLY A 119 16.38 -6.92 -5.65
N VAL A 120 15.65 -5.84 -5.46
CA VAL A 120 15.58 -4.73 -6.42
C VAL A 120 16.77 -3.80 -6.19
N LYS A 121 17.69 -3.74 -7.14
CA LYS A 121 18.94 -2.96 -7.02
C LYS A 121 18.77 -1.49 -7.42
N LYS A 122 17.91 -1.19 -8.38
CA LYS A 122 17.71 0.17 -8.91
C LYS A 122 16.24 0.45 -9.15
N ASN A 123 15.87 1.73 -9.11
CA ASN A 123 14.53 2.17 -9.48
C ASN A 123 13.39 1.48 -8.71
N PHE A 124 13.59 1.18 -7.43
CA PHE A 124 12.63 0.50 -6.59
C PHE A 124 11.24 1.14 -6.66
N HIS A 125 11.17 2.47 -6.68
CA HIS A 125 9.91 3.22 -6.82
C HIS A 125 9.17 2.89 -8.13
N LEU A 126 9.88 2.64 -9.25
CA LEU A 126 9.24 2.27 -10.52
C LEU A 126 8.64 0.87 -10.48
N HIS A 127 9.30 -0.07 -9.78
CA HIS A 127 8.74 -1.40 -9.56
C HIS A 127 7.45 -1.35 -8.72
N LEU A 128 7.39 -0.46 -7.73
CA LEU A 128 6.15 -0.22 -6.97
C LEU A 128 5.05 0.35 -7.86
N LYS A 129 5.38 1.37 -8.69
CA LYS A 129 4.41 1.96 -9.63
C LYS A 129 3.92 0.96 -10.68
N GLU A 130 4.76 0.03 -11.10
CA GLU A 130 4.33 -1.07 -11.97
C GLU A 130 3.35 -2.01 -11.25
N CYS A 131 3.60 -2.34 -9.97
CA CYS A 131 2.66 -3.14 -9.18
C CYS A 131 1.32 -2.43 -9.00
N GLU A 132 1.32 -1.12 -8.72
CA GLU A 132 0.10 -0.29 -8.67
C GLU A 132 -0.66 -0.32 -10.00
N ALA A 133 0.07 -0.08 -11.10
CA ALA A 133 -0.52 -0.02 -12.44
C ALA A 133 -1.21 -1.33 -12.85
N ARG A 134 -0.72 -2.47 -12.36
CA ARG A 134 -1.28 -3.81 -12.64
C ARG A 134 -2.40 -4.21 -11.69
N CYS A 135 -2.51 -3.56 -10.55
CA CYS A 135 -3.50 -3.93 -9.54
C CYS A 135 -4.93 -3.79 -10.10
N ASN A 136 -5.76 -4.81 -9.84
CA ASN A 136 -7.18 -4.83 -10.27
C ASN A 136 -7.41 -4.65 -11.79
N LYS A 137 -6.41 -4.95 -12.62
CA LYS A 137 -6.53 -4.86 -14.08
C LYS A 137 -6.37 -6.20 -14.75
N SER A 138 -7.23 -6.49 -15.71
CA SER A 138 -7.08 -7.64 -16.59
C SER A 138 -5.93 -7.43 -17.60
N PRO A 139 -5.33 -8.51 -18.15
CA PRO A 139 -4.29 -8.39 -19.17
C PRO A 139 -4.73 -7.53 -20.37
N LYS A 140 -5.95 -7.71 -20.85
CA LYS A 140 -6.53 -6.92 -21.97
C LYS A 140 -6.61 -5.42 -21.67
N ARG A 141 -6.97 -5.06 -20.43
CA ARG A 141 -7.02 -3.66 -20.01
C ARG A 141 -5.63 -3.05 -19.94
N LEU A 142 -4.64 -3.78 -19.40
CA LEU A 142 -3.24 -3.35 -19.35
C LEU A 142 -2.68 -3.14 -20.77
N GLU A 143 -2.92 -4.08 -21.67
CA GLU A 143 -2.52 -3.97 -23.07
C GLU A 143 -3.10 -2.71 -23.73
N SER A 144 -4.41 -2.48 -23.56
CA SER A 144 -5.06 -1.29 -24.11
C SER A 144 -4.49 0.01 -23.55
N GLU A 145 -4.18 0.08 -22.26
CA GLU A 145 -3.56 1.24 -21.64
C GLU A 145 -2.13 1.47 -22.15
N LEU A 146 -1.33 0.41 -22.30
CA LEU A 146 0.04 0.49 -22.86
C LEU A 146 0.02 0.95 -24.32
N LEU A 147 -0.89 0.41 -25.14
CA LEU A 147 -1.02 0.82 -26.53
C LEU A 147 -1.41 2.30 -26.68
N ARG A 148 -2.19 2.85 -25.74
CA ARG A 148 -2.48 4.29 -25.72
C ARG A 148 -1.22 5.12 -25.44
N LEU A 149 -0.38 4.68 -24.52
CA LEU A 149 0.87 5.39 -24.17
C LEU A 149 1.90 5.35 -25.30
N LEU A 150 1.88 4.32 -26.14
CA LEU A 150 2.81 4.14 -27.26
C LEU A 150 2.36 4.86 -28.55
N LYS A 151 1.15 5.42 -28.58
CA LYS A 151 0.62 6.13 -29.75
C LYS A 151 0.91 7.63 -29.78
N TYR A 152 1.79 8.12 -28.88
CA TYR A 152 2.28 9.50 -28.86
C TYR A 152 3.72 9.59 -29.28
#